data_25585039168a90bee50d540a1583b4f4
#
_entry.id   25585039168a90bee50d540a1583b4f4
#
_cell.length_a   1.000
_cell.length_b   1.000
_cell.length_c   1.000
_cell.angle_alpha   90.00
_cell.angle_beta   90.00
_cell.angle_gamma   90.00
#
_symmetry.space_group_name_H-M   'P 1'
#
loop_
_entity.id
_entity.type
_entity.pdbx_description
1 polymer ?
#
loop_
_entity_poly.entity_id
_entity_poly.type
_entity_poly.pdbx_seq_one_letter_code
_entity_poly.pdbx_strand_id
1 'polypeptide(L)' 'MVDEQMLEEMYNDMLDECTPTVKIGTLEYMPSEVLKKLDPIAYRCGMNDYESSLREDYENGYGYEELFADEKGE' A
#
# COMPACT_ATOMS: atom_id res chain seq x y z
N MET A 1 -8.37 9.08 11.39
CA MET A 1 -7.88 7.73 11.14
C MET A 1 -7.92 7.41 9.66
N VAL A 2 -6.88 6.78 9.14
CA VAL A 2 -6.83 6.45 7.72
C VAL A 2 -7.66 5.19 7.42
N ASP A 3 -8.21 5.12 6.20
CA ASP A 3 -8.93 3.93 5.74
C ASP A 3 -7.90 2.86 5.38
N GLU A 4 -7.68 1.92 6.29
CA GLU A 4 -6.66 0.90 6.11
C GLU A 4 -6.92 -0.01 4.92
N GLN A 5 -8.19 -0.30 4.63
CA GLN A 5 -8.53 -1.14 3.50
C GLN A 5 -8.17 -0.46 2.19
N MET A 6 -8.51 0.80 2.06
CA MET A 6 -8.15 1.57 0.86
C MET A 6 -6.64 1.70 0.73
N LEU A 7 -5.96 1.96 1.85
CA LEU A 7 -4.52 2.07 1.86
C LEU A 7 -3.86 0.77 1.41
N GLU A 8 -4.36 -0.37 1.91
CA GLU A 8 -3.82 -1.67 1.55
C GLU A 8 -3.99 -1.94 0.06
N GLU A 9 -5.16 -1.62 -0.49
CA GLU A 9 -5.41 -1.80 -1.92
C GLU A 9 -4.47 -0.96 -2.76
N MET A 10 -4.28 0.31 -2.37
CA MET A 10 -3.37 1.20 -3.08
C MET A 10 -1.94 0.72 -3.01
N TYR A 11 -1.53 0.24 -1.83
CA TYR A 11 -0.18 -0.26 -1.64
C TYR A 11 0.07 -1.51 -2.47
N ASN A 12 -0.90 -2.44 -2.47
CA ASN A 12 -0.80 -3.66 -3.26
C ASN A 12 -0.72 -3.34 -4.75
N ASP A 13 -1.53 -2.41 -5.22
CA ASP A 13 -1.49 -1.99 -6.63
C ASP A 13 -0.12 -1.41 -6.98
N MET A 14 0.43 -0.60 -6.10
CA MET A 14 1.75 -0.01 -6.33
C MET A 14 2.82 -1.08 -6.41
N LEU A 15 2.80 -2.04 -5.50
CA LEU A 15 3.77 -3.14 -5.50
C LEU A 15 3.65 -3.96 -6.77
N ASP A 16 2.41 -4.27 -7.18
CA ASP A 16 2.18 -5.12 -8.34
C ASP A 16 2.55 -4.42 -9.64
N GLU A 17 2.48 -3.10 -9.68
CA GLU A 17 2.89 -2.34 -10.85
C GLU A 17 4.40 -2.14 -10.92
N CYS A 18 5.04 -1.95 -9.78
CA CYS A 18 6.47 -1.65 -9.73
C CYS A 18 7.35 -2.88 -9.76
N THR A 19 6.78 -4.04 -9.46
CA THR A 19 7.55 -5.29 -9.37
C THR A 19 6.91 -6.34 -10.27
N PRO A 20 7.71 -7.06 -11.07
CA PRO A 20 7.15 -8.11 -11.92
C PRO A 20 6.62 -9.26 -11.08
N THR A 21 5.67 -10.01 -11.65
CA THR A 21 5.12 -11.18 -10.98
C THR A 21 6.22 -12.20 -10.70
N VAL A 22 6.07 -12.92 -9.59
CA VAL A 22 7.02 -13.97 -9.21
C VAL A 22 6.56 -15.29 -9.79
N LYS A 23 7.42 -15.93 -10.57
CA LYS A 23 7.10 -17.21 -11.19
C LYS A 23 7.90 -18.32 -10.55
N ILE A 24 7.20 -19.37 -10.12
CA ILE A 24 7.83 -20.55 -9.55
C ILE A 24 7.26 -21.74 -10.30
N GLY A 25 8.06 -22.31 -11.22
CA GLY A 25 7.58 -23.37 -12.08
C GLY A 25 6.50 -22.86 -13.03
N THR A 26 5.29 -23.42 -12.94
CA THR A 26 4.15 -22.99 -13.73
C THR A 26 3.23 -22.04 -12.97
N LEU A 27 3.59 -21.71 -11.72
CA LEU A 27 2.77 -20.85 -10.88
C LEU A 27 3.27 -19.42 -10.90
N GLU A 28 2.33 -18.48 -10.90
CA GLU A 28 2.64 -17.07 -10.83
C GLU A 28 2.01 -16.48 -9.56
N TYR A 29 2.79 -15.66 -8.88
CA TYR A 29 2.34 -15.00 -7.65
C TYR A 29 2.50 -13.49 -7.77
N MET A 30 1.53 -12.75 -7.24
CA MET A 30 1.62 -11.30 -7.20
C MET A 30 2.64 -10.88 -6.14
N PRO A 31 3.46 -9.86 -6.42
CA PRO A 31 4.48 -9.42 -5.46
C PRO A 31 3.92 -9.08 -4.09
N SER A 32 2.74 -8.45 -4.04
CA SER A 32 2.12 -8.10 -2.76
C SER A 32 1.80 -9.33 -1.93
N GLU A 33 1.31 -10.40 -2.56
CA GLU A 33 1.02 -11.64 -1.85
C GLU A 33 2.27 -12.32 -1.35
N VAL A 34 3.31 -12.34 -2.16
CA VAL A 34 4.57 -12.97 -1.78
C VAL A 34 5.17 -12.26 -0.58
N LEU A 35 5.23 -10.95 -0.64
CA LEU A 35 5.80 -10.16 0.45
C LEU A 35 4.99 -10.33 1.74
N LYS A 36 3.68 -10.30 1.63
CA LYS A 36 2.81 -10.42 2.79
C LYS A 36 2.96 -11.78 3.48
N LYS A 37 3.14 -12.85 2.72
CA LYS A 37 3.26 -14.19 3.28
C LYS A 37 4.65 -14.52 3.78
N LEU A 38 5.67 -14.11 3.04
CA LEU A 38 7.04 -14.47 3.37
C LEU A 38 7.69 -13.51 4.35
N ASP A 39 7.31 -12.25 4.32
CA ASP A 39 7.87 -11.25 5.21
C ASP A 39 6.81 -10.23 5.61
N PRO A 40 5.88 -10.63 6.49
CA PRO A 40 4.79 -9.74 6.90
C PRO A 40 5.27 -8.47 7.61
N ILE A 41 6.42 -8.55 8.27
CA ILE A 41 6.99 -7.38 8.95
C ILE A 41 7.44 -6.34 7.93
N ALA A 42 8.16 -6.79 6.90
CA ALA A 42 8.59 -5.88 5.83
C ALA A 42 7.40 -5.31 5.08
N TYR A 43 6.38 -6.13 4.86
CA TYR A 43 5.17 -5.70 4.20
C TYR A 43 4.50 -4.55 4.99
N ARG A 44 4.38 -4.74 6.30
CA ARG A 44 3.76 -3.73 7.16
C ARG A 44 4.61 -2.45 7.25
N CYS A 45 5.91 -2.60 7.36
CA CYS A 45 6.82 -1.45 7.41
C CYS A 45 6.74 -0.65 6.11
N GLY A 46 6.71 -1.34 4.98
CA GLY A 46 6.59 -0.69 3.69
C GLY A 46 5.26 0.04 3.54
N MET A 47 4.18 -0.56 4.06
CA MET A 47 2.87 0.07 4.01
C MET A 47 2.83 1.33 4.87
N ASN A 48 3.48 1.31 6.04
CA ASN A 48 3.57 2.48 6.89
C ASN A 48 4.34 3.62 6.21
N ASP A 49 5.43 3.29 5.53
CA ASP A 49 6.20 4.28 4.78
C ASP A 49 5.36 4.86 3.64
N TYR A 50 4.61 4.01 2.97
CA TYR A 50 3.74 4.43 1.88
C TYR A 50 2.65 5.37 2.41
N GLU A 51 2.06 5.02 3.55
CA GLU A 51 1.04 5.86 4.19
C GLU A 51 1.62 7.25 4.53
N SER A 52 2.82 7.28 5.08
CA SER A 52 3.46 8.54 5.42
C SER A 52 3.67 9.42 4.19
N SER A 53 4.07 8.79 3.09
CA SER A 53 4.27 9.50 1.84
C SER A 53 2.95 10.09 1.32
N LEU A 54 1.88 9.29 1.37
CA LEU A 54 0.56 9.75 0.92
C LEU A 54 0.02 10.85 1.83
N ARG A 55 0.26 10.75 3.12
CA ARG A 55 -0.17 11.77 4.08
C ARG A 55 0.51 13.09 3.80
N GLU A 56 1.80 13.06 3.47
CA GLU A 56 2.52 14.25 3.11
C GLU A 56 1.94 14.88 1.85
N ASP A 57 1.64 14.06 0.84
CA ASP A 57 0.99 14.54 -0.38
C ASP A 57 -0.38 15.14 -0.09
N TYR A 58 -1.14 14.49 0.79
CA TYR A 58 -2.45 14.98 1.18
C TYR A 58 -2.36 16.36 1.84
N GLU A 59 -1.40 16.54 2.73
CA GLU A 59 -1.21 17.82 3.41
C GLU A 59 -0.76 18.91 2.45
N ASN A 60 -0.08 18.53 1.39
CA ASN A 60 0.37 19.46 0.36
C ASN A 60 -0.71 19.73 -0.71
N GLY A 61 -1.86 19.08 -0.60
CA GLY A 61 -2.98 19.31 -1.49
C GLY A 61 -2.99 18.50 -2.77
N TYR A 62 -2.30 17.37 -2.77
CA TYR A 62 -2.24 16.52 -3.97
C TYR A 62 -3.37 15.49 -4.07
N GLY A 63 -4.35 15.55 -3.19
CA GLY A 63 -5.48 14.64 -3.25
C GLY A 63 -5.53 13.71 -2.05
N TYR A 64 -6.02 12.47 -2.28
CA TYR A 64 -6.13 11.44 -1.24
C TYR A 64 -7.12 11.80 -0.13
N GLU A 65 -8.09 12.67 -0.45
CA GLU A 65 -9.07 13.10 0.55
C GLU A 65 -9.91 11.94 1.08
N GLU A 66 -10.26 10.99 0.21
CA GLU A 66 -11.04 9.84 0.63
C GLU A 66 -10.28 8.96 1.62
N LEU A 67 -8.97 8.81 1.40
CA LEU A 67 -8.13 7.98 2.25
C LEU A 67 -8.01 8.56 3.66
N PHE A 68 -7.93 9.88 3.77
CA PHE A 68 -7.74 10.56 5.05
C PHE A 68 -8.99 11.29 5.52
N ALA A 69 -10.15 10.90 5.03
CA ALA A 69 -11.40 11.59 5.35
C ALA A 69 -11.70 11.60 6.85
N ASP A 70 -11.43 10.49 7.53
CA ASP A 70 -11.70 10.38 8.95
C ASP A 70 -10.83 11.32 9.78
N GLU A 71 -9.62 11.61 9.32
CA GLU A 71 -8.73 12.51 10.01
C GLU A 71 -9.12 13.97 9.82
N LYS A 72 -9.67 14.27 8.65
CA LYS A 72 -10.09 15.61 8.32
C LYS A 72 -11.40 15.98 8.99
N GLY A 73 -12.19 14.99 9.36
CA GLY A 73 -13.54 15.17 9.86
C GLY A 73 -13.65 15.69 11.28
N GLU A 74 -12.58 16.13 11.86
CA GLU A 74 -12.54 16.58 13.24
C GLU A 74 -13.39 17.76 13.56
#